data_03d3909b391d7356289d47ccbce318ec
#
_entry.id   03d3909b391d7356289d47ccbce318ec
#
_cell.length_a   1.000
_cell.length_b   1.000
_cell.length_c   1.000
_cell.angle_alpha   90.00
_cell.angle_beta   90.00
_cell.angle_gamma   90.00
#
_symmetry.space_group_name_H-M   'P 1'
#
loop_
_entity.id
_entity.type
_entity.pdbx_description
1 polymer ?
#
loop_
_entity_poly.entity_id
_entity_poly.type
_entity_poly.pdbx_seq_one_letter_code
_entity_poly.pdbx_strand_id
1 'polypeptide(L)'
;MSFNRQENILMHHPLVSIVMCTYNGEKFVEEQLLSLLNQSYSHLEIIIADDVSSDNTYAILEKYASGDQRIQLFRNEKNLGYSGNFRSAFDKTTGEYIAICDQDDVWHTDKIKVMLNHWNPGAPLNYCNSVRFTDNVPVDAKDNPLYRRFEGTDARKLAVFNTISGHAMLFERKFLSMIHDFPDHLMYDWWAGVVAAYNGGVSYVPDILVYQRVHGNNVSVGKGFTHLDKAYKNEFNQMVNNHLKAFAVVKHIPDAHSRFFKQLQQLWEQAMGKSFSWPLFLFLFSNRKIIFWYKRKKISFFSHLKHSYKLASNSNA
;
A
#
# COMPACT_ATOMS: atom_id res chain seq x y z
N MET A 1 -23.46 20.19 -1.56
CA MET A 1 -23.90 18.93 -2.24
C MET A 1 -23.11 17.68 -1.83
N SER A 2 -22.06 17.77 -1.01
CA SER A 2 -21.24 16.62 -0.55
C SER A 2 -21.81 15.84 0.65
N PHE A 3 -22.52 16.49 1.55
CA PHE A 3 -23.10 15.85 2.75
C PHE A 3 -24.15 14.76 2.45
N ASN A 4 -24.99 14.94 1.43
CA ASN A 4 -26.07 13.98 1.10
C ASN A 4 -25.61 12.66 0.48
N ARG A 5 -24.34 12.55 0.01
CA ARG A 5 -23.83 11.28 -0.58
C ARG A 5 -23.14 10.36 0.42
N GLN A 6 -22.55 10.94 1.48
CA GLN A 6 -21.92 10.14 2.54
C GLN A 6 -22.96 9.40 3.40
N GLU A 7 -24.09 10.06 3.74
CA GLU A 7 -25.22 9.40 4.41
C GLU A 7 -25.82 8.26 3.55
N ASN A 8 -25.76 8.36 2.21
CA ASN A 8 -26.26 7.34 1.31
C ASN A 8 -25.44 6.04 1.29
N ILE A 9 -24.14 6.05 1.49
CA ILE A 9 -23.30 4.82 1.41
C ILE A 9 -23.63 3.88 2.56
N LEU A 10 -23.74 4.37 3.80
CA LEU A 10 -24.14 3.53 4.93
C LEU A 10 -25.61 3.12 4.89
N MET A 11 -26.48 3.96 4.34
CA MET A 11 -27.89 3.60 4.13
C MET A 11 -28.04 2.45 3.11
N HIS A 12 -27.11 2.33 2.16
CA HIS A 12 -27.10 1.26 1.15
C HIS A 12 -26.46 -0.04 1.66
N HIS A 13 -25.75 -0.04 2.76
CA HIS A 13 -25.09 -1.21 3.36
C HIS A 13 -24.29 -2.05 2.34
N PRO A 14 -23.29 -1.47 1.63
CA PRO A 14 -22.60 -2.20 0.56
C PRO A 14 -21.84 -3.41 1.09
N LEU A 15 -21.81 -4.50 0.32
CA LEU A 15 -20.95 -5.65 0.63
C LEU A 15 -19.49 -5.26 0.48
N VAL A 16 -18.68 -5.56 1.50
CA VAL A 16 -17.23 -5.36 1.48
C VAL A 16 -16.52 -6.70 1.47
N SER A 17 -15.71 -6.95 0.45
CA SER A 17 -14.79 -8.09 0.40
C SER A 17 -13.50 -7.73 1.14
N ILE A 18 -13.18 -8.46 2.21
CA ILE A 18 -11.87 -8.38 2.84
C ILE A 18 -11.00 -9.47 2.21
N VAL A 19 -9.88 -9.09 1.61
CA VAL A 19 -8.94 -10.01 0.97
C VAL A 19 -7.72 -10.19 1.87
N MET A 20 -7.47 -11.43 2.31
CA MET A 20 -6.32 -11.83 3.10
C MET A 20 -5.55 -12.94 2.37
N CYS A 21 -4.32 -12.64 1.96
CA CYS A 21 -3.40 -13.61 1.39
C CYS A 21 -2.50 -14.18 2.48
N THR A 22 -2.33 -15.51 2.51
CA THR A 22 -1.55 -16.19 3.55
C THR A 22 -0.45 -17.09 2.98
N TYR A 23 0.69 -17.12 3.67
CA TYR A 23 1.78 -18.05 3.44
C TYR A 23 2.65 -18.18 4.69
N ASN A 24 2.67 -19.36 5.32
CA ASN A 24 3.45 -19.68 6.51
C ASN A 24 3.26 -18.63 7.65
N GLY A 25 2.00 -18.34 7.99
CA GLY A 25 1.59 -17.31 8.94
C GLY A 25 1.04 -17.84 10.26
N GLU A 26 1.27 -19.13 10.62
CA GLU A 26 0.64 -19.80 11.76
C GLU A 26 0.70 -19.04 13.09
N LYS A 27 1.76 -18.21 13.27
CA LYS A 27 1.98 -17.47 14.51
C LYS A 27 1.02 -16.32 14.74
N PHE A 28 0.48 -15.73 13.67
CA PHE A 28 -0.25 -14.46 13.74
C PHE A 28 -1.61 -14.49 13.06
N VAL A 29 -1.82 -15.43 12.13
CA VAL A 29 -3.02 -15.47 11.28
C VAL A 29 -4.32 -15.59 12.08
N GLU A 30 -4.32 -16.28 13.22
CA GLU A 30 -5.51 -16.42 14.07
C GLU A 30 -5.92 -15.09 14.69
N GLU A 31 -4.96 -14.32 15.24
CA GLU A 31 -5.24 -13.00 15.84
C GLU A 31 -5.74 -12.01 14.78
N GLN A 32 -5.10 -12.01 13.61
CA GLN A 32 -5.56 -11.19 12.50
C GLN A 32 -6.97 -11.58 12.05
N LEU A 33 -7.26 -12.86 11.84
CA LEU A 33 -8.58 -13.33 11.44
C LEU A 33 -9.66 -12.95 12.46
N LEU A 34 -9.38 -13.11 13.76
CA LEU A 34 -10.30 -12.69 14.83
C LEU A 34 -10.60 -11.19 14.77
N SER A 35 -9.63 -10.35 14.41
CA SER A 35 -9.85 -8.92 14.26
C SER A 35 -10.79 -8.60 13.07
N LEU A 36 -10.79 -9.43 12.02
CA LEU A 36 -11.72 -9.29 10.89
C LEU A 36 -13.13 -9.77 11.27
N LEU A 37 -13.24 -10.88 11.97
CA LEU A 37 -14.54 -11.43 12.41
C LEU A 37 -15.27 -10.51 13.39
N ASN A 38 -14.51 -9.74 14.18
CA ASN A 38 -15.02 -8.78 15.17
C ASN A 38 -15.25 -7.37 14.60
N GLN A 39 -15.27 -7.18 13.27
CA GLN A 39 -15.61 -5.88 12.70
C GLN A 39 -17.04 -5.48 13.03
N SER A 40 -17.25 -4.20 13.44
CA SER A 40 -18.58 -3.67 13.75
C SER A 40 -19.48 -3.51 12.51
N TYR A 41 -18.91 -3.51 11.33
CA TYR A 41 -19.60 -3.57 10.05
C TYR A 41 -19.84 -5.03 9.69
N SER A 42 -21.11 -5.45 9.55
CA SER A 42 -21.47 -6.88 9.45
C SER A 42 -21.60 -7.40 8.01
N HIS A 43 -21.84 -6.52 7.02
CA HIS A 43 -22.05 -6.95 5.62
C HIS A 43 -20.72 -7.17 4.91
N LEU A 44 -20.07 -8.26 5.29
CA LEU A 44 -18.72 -8.64 4.87
C LEU A 44 -18.68 -10.03 4.25
N GLU A 45 -17.81 -10.21 3.28
CA GLU A 45 -17.20 -11.50 2.92
C GLU A 45 -15.70 -11.43 3.18
N ILE A 46 -15.10 -12.53 3.60
CA ILE A 46 -13.67 -12.63 3.91
C ILE A 46 -13.07 -13.68 2.98
N ILE A 47 -12.37 -13.20 1.95
CA ILE A 47 -11.70 -14.04 0.95
C ILE A 47 -10.29 -14.30 1.43
N ILE A 48 -10.00 -15.56 1.76
CA ILE A 48 -8.68 -15.98 2.20
C ILE A 48 -8.04 -16.87 1.13
N ALA A 49 -6.88 -16.50 0.63
CA ALA A 49 -6.12 -17.29 -0.32
C ALA A 49 -4.80 -17.75 0.29
N ASP A 50 -4.71 -19.06 0.59
CA ASP A 50 -3.48 -19.68 1.10
C ASP A 50 -2.57 -20.12 -0.06
N ASP A 51 -1.34 -19.65 -0.03
CA ASP A 51 -0.33 -19.88 -1.07
C ASP A 51 0.51 -21.13 -0.81
N VAL A 52 -0.17 -22.25 -0.47
CA VAL A 52 0.44 -23.55 -0.17
C VAL A 52 1.33 -23.49 1.07
N SER A 53 0.80 -22.96 2.18
CA SER A 53 1.49 -22.97 3.48
C SER A 53 1.89 -24.38 3.89
N SER A 54 3.10 -24.51 4.44
CA SER A 54 3.69 -25.76 4.93
C SER A 54 3.61 -25.92 6.46
N ASP A 55 3.22 -24.86 7.16
CA ASP A 55 2.95 -24.82 8.59
C ASP A 55 1.45 -25.02 8.90
N ASN A 56 1.00 -24.73 10.12
CA ASN A 56 -0.39 -24.90 10.52
C ASN A 56 -1.35 -23.81 10.03
N THR A 57 -0.91 -22.87 9.20
CA THR A 57 -1.72 -21.74 8.72
C THR A 57 -3.05 -22.19 8.14
N TYR A 58 -3.02 -23.13 7.18
CA TYR A 58 -4.23 -23.59 6.51
C TYR A 58 -5.21 -24.30 7.48
N ALA A 59 -4.69 -25.16 8.37
CA ALA A 59 -5.51 -25.87 9.35
C ALA A 59 -6.21 -24.89 10.34
N ILE A 60 -5.51 -23.84 10.77
CA ILE A 60 -6.09 -22.77 11.59
C ILE A 60 -7.26 -22.11 10.84
N LEU A 61 -7.03 -21.69 9.59
CA LEU A 61 -8.03 -21.00 8.77
C LEU A 61 -9.24 -21.89 8.47
N GLU A 62 -9.05 -23.18 8.18
CA GLU A 62 -10.09 -24.16 7.89
C GLU A 62 -11.04 -24.35 9.09
N LYS A 63 -10.49 -24.38 10.31
CA LYS A 63 -11.28 -24.44 11.55
C LYS A 63 -12.26 -23.27 11.65
N TYR A 64 -11.83 -22.04 11.34
CA TYR A 64 -12.70 -20.87 11.39
C TYR A 64 -13.67 -20.80 10.20
N ALA A 65 -13.23 -21.19 9.01
CA ALA A 65 -14.08 -21.22 7.82
C ALA A 65 -15.25 -22.20 7.97
N SER A 66 -15.09 -23.30 8.71
CA SER A 66 -16.19 -24.24 8.99
C SER A 66 -17.26 -23.68 9.93
N GLY A 67 -16.93 -22.63 10.70
CA GLY A 67 -17.81 -22.03 11.72
C GLY A 67 -18.42 -20.67 11.33
N ASP A 68 -17.90 -19.97 10.32
CA ASP A 68 -18.39 -18.64 9.91
C ASP A 68 -18.56 -18.56 8.39
N GLN A 69 -19.79 -18.41 7.94
CA GLN A 69 -20.17 -18.39 6.51
C GLN A 69 -19.62 -17.17 5.75
N ARG A 70 -19.14 -16.15 6.44
CA ARG A 70 -18.49 -15.00 5.79
C ARG A 70 -17.13 -15.36 5.22
N ILE A 71 -16.48 -16.44 5.71
CA ILE A 71 -15.16 -16.87 5.30
C ILE A 71 -15.25 -17.77 4.07
N GLN A 72 -14.55 -17.39 3.02
CA GLN A 72 -14.33 -18.20 1.82
C GLN A 72 -12.83 -18.49 1.74
N LEU A 73 -12.44 -19.72 2.11
CA LEU A 73 -11.06 -20.19 2.13
C LEU A 73 -10.71 -20.92 0.84
N PHE A 74 -9.67 -20.44 0.16
CA PHE A 74 -9.11 -21.04 -1.04
C PHE A 74 -7.65 -21.44 -0.78
N ARG A 75 -7.22 -22.54 -1.38
CA ARG A 75 -5.82 -22.95 -1.40
C ARG A 75 -5.34 -23.02 -2.83
N ASN A 76 -4.22 -22.35 -3.14
CA ASN A 76 -3.61 -22.42 -4.47
C ASN A 76 -3.08 -23.82 -4.76
N GLU A 77 -3.03 -24.25 -6.00
CA GLU A 77 -2.45 -25.53 -6.42
C GLU A 77 -0.92 -25.54 -6.30
N LYS A 78 -0.31 -24.36 -6.42
CA LYS A 78 1.13 -24.11 -6.28
C LYS A 78 1.36 -22.71 -5.68
N ASN A 79 2.54 -22.50 -5.11
CA ASN A 79 2.93 -21.18 -4.63
C ASN A 79 3.02 -20.19 -5.81
N LEU A 80 2.17 -19.17 -5.79
CA LEU A 80 2.06 -18.12 -6.81
C LEU A 80 2.90 -16.89 -6.46
N GLY A 81 3.43 -16.86 -5.24
CA GLY A 81 4.08 -15.69 -4.67
C GLY A 81 3.09 -14.56 -4.35
N TYR A 82 3.58 -13.54 -3.68
CA TYR A 82 2.79 -12.43 -3.16
C TYR A 82 1.81 -11.83 -4.19
N SER A 83 2.33 -11.39 -5.35
CA SER A 83 1.52 -10.74 -6.38
C SER A 83 0.50 -11.69 -7.02
N GLY A 84 0.90 -12.92 -7.30
CA GLY A 84 0.03 -13.94 -7.90
C GLY A 84 -1.09 -14.34 -6.95
N ASN A 85 -0.80 -14.47 -5.66
CA ASN A 85 -1.78 -14.81 -4.63
C ASN A 85 -2.84 -13.71 -4.49
N PHE A 86 -2.45 -12.43 -4.46
CA PHE A 86 -3.41 -11.33 -4.44
C PHE A 86 -4.30 -11.30 -5.70
N ARG A 87 -3.75 -11.48 -6.90
CA ARG A 87 -4.57 -11.57 -8.13
C ARG A 87 -5.59 -12.68 -8.04
N SER A 88 -5.16 -13.88 -7.65
CA SER A 88 -6.05 -15.04 -7.46
C SER A 88 -7.17 -14.73 -6.45
N ALA A 89 -6.86 -14.04 -5.36
CA ALA A 89 -7.84 -13.66 -4.34
C ALA A 89 -8.81 -12.57 -4.84
N PHE A 90 -8.33 -11.59 -5.58
CA PHE A 90 -9.19 -10.53 -6.15
C PHE A 90 -10.25 -11.09 -7.10
N ASP A 91 -9.94 -12.12 -7.87
CA ASP A 91 -10.89 -12.80 -8.77
C ASP A 91 -12.07 -13.45 -8.03
N LYS A 92 -11.95 -13.67 -6.73
CA LYS A 92 -13.01 -14.28 -5.89
C LYS A 92 -13.91 -13.24 -5.23
N THR A 93 -13.57 -11.95 -5.29
CA THR A 93 -14.33 -10.90 -4.61
C THR A 93 -15.64 -10.60 -5.32
N THR A 94 -16.72 -10.39 -4.54
CA THR A 94 -18.05 -10.03 -5.05
C THR A 94 -18.56 -8.70 -4.51
N GLY A 95 -17.98 -8.19 -3.43
CA GLY A 95 -18.37 -6.95 -2.78
C GLY A 95 -18.19 -5.70 -3.65
N GLU A 96 -18.92 -4.65 -3.34
CA GLU A 96 -18.80 -3.34 -4.01
C GLU A 96 -17.47 -2.65 -3.68
N TYR A 97 -16.94 -2.93 -2.50
CA TYR A 97 -15.64 -2.45 -2.03
C TYR A 97 -14.74 -3.64 -1.68
N ILE A 98 -13.45 -3.43 -1.84
CA ILE A 98 -12.40 -4.40 -1.49
C ILE A 98 -11.46 -3.77 -0.48
N ALA A 99 -11.26 -4.44 0.65
CA ALA A 99 -10.28 -4.08 1.68
C ALA A 99 -9.14 -5.10 1.68
N ILE A 100 -7.90 -4.65 1.74
CA ILE A 100 -6.73 -5.52 1.77
C ILE A 100 -6.25 -5.71 3.20
N CYS A 101 -5.87 -6.94 3.51
CA CYS A 101 -5.42 -7.38 4.82
C CYS A 101 -4.13 -8.20 4.69
N ASP A 102 -3.10 -7.84 5.45
CA ASP A 102 -1.93 -8.71 5.66
C ASP A 102 -2.25 -9.75 6.74
N GLN A 103 -1.59 -10.90 6.71
CA GLN A 103 -1.91 -12.05 7.58
C GLN A 103 -1.44 -11.90 9.04
N ASP A 104 -0.67 -10.87 9.35
CA ASP A 104 0.13 -10.72 10.57
C ASP A 104 -0.14 -9.42 11.34
N ASP A 105 -1.11 -8.62 10.91
CA ASP A 105 -1.52 -7.37 11.54
C ASP A 105 -2.67 -7.57 12.55
N VAL A 106 -3.22 -6.47 13.06
CA VAL A 106 -4.49 -6.45 13.81
C VAL A 106 -5.29 -5.23 13.38
N TRP A 107 -6.58 -5.42 13.08
CA TRP A 107 -7.47 -4.32 12.69
C TRP A 107 -8.26 -3.77 13.88
N HIS A 108 -8.45 -2.45 13.88
CA HIS A 108 -9.42 -1.81 14.77
C HIS A 108 -10.85 -2.29 14.43
N THR A 109 -11.67 -2.55 15.44
CA THR A 109 -13.03 -3.08 15.28
C THR A 109 -13.91 -2.24 14.34
N ASP A 110 -13.73 -0.93 14.27
CA ASP A 110 -14.52 -0.03 13.44
C ASP A 110 -13.86 0.29 12.09
N LYS A 111 -12.81 -0.42 11.66
CA LYS A 111 -12.05 -0.03 10.46
C LYS A 111 -12.95 0.12 9.24
N ILE A 112 -13.71 -0.87 8.88
CA ILE A 112 -14.56 -0.84 7.66
C ILE A 112 -15.62 0.25 7.79
N LYS A 113 -16.31 0.34 8.92
CA LYS A 113 -17.32 1.36 9.17
C LYS A 113 -16.78 2.78 9.07
N VAL A 114 -15.63 3.07 9.69
CA VAL A 114 -14.99 4.39 9.64
C VAL A 114 -14.54 4.72 8.22
N MET A 115 -13.94 3.76 7.50
CA MET A 115 -13.46 4.00 6.13
C MET A 115 -14.63 4.26 5.15
N LEU A 116 -15.76 3.56 5.29
CA LEU A 116 -16.96 3.81 4.49
C LEU A 116 -17.59 5.18 4.82
N ASN A 117 -17.63 5.56 6.10
CA ASN A 117 -18.11 6.87 6.53
C ASN A 117 -17.29 8.03 5.98
N HIS A 118 -15.99 7.84 5.81
CA HIS A 118 -15.08 8.83 5.24
C HIS A 118 -14.85 8.64 3.73
N TRP A 119 -15.70 7.84 3.06
CA TRP A 119 -15.54 7.59 1.65
C TRP A 119 -15.72 8.86 0.82
N ASN A 120 -14.74 9.14 -0.04
CA ASN A 120 -14.83 10.23 -1.02
C ASN A 120 -15.29 9.65 -2.38
N PRO A 121 -16.52 9.92 -2.83
CA PRO A 121 -17.05 9.37 -4.09
C PRO A 121 -16.28 9.78 -5.36
N GLY A 122 -15.40 10.78 -5.25
CA GLY A 122 -14.53 11.21 -6.34
C GLY A 122 -13.22 10.43 -6.44
N ALA A 123 -12.85 9.69 -5.39
CA ALA A 123 -11.60 8.92 -5.31
C ALA A 123 -11.89 7.41 -5.31
N PRO A 124 -11.33 6.63 -6.25
CA PRO A 124 -11.58 5.19 -6.31
C PRO A 124 -10.88 4.41 -5.19
N LEU A 125 -9.95 5.03 -4.47
CA LEU A 125 -9.16 4.43 -3.41
C LEU A 125 -9.11 5.33 -2.18
N ASN A 126 -9.38 4.73 -1.04
CA ASN A 126 -9.22 5.31 0.28
C ASN A 126 -8.24 4.45 1.09
N TYR A 127 -7.48 5.04 2.02
CA TYR A 127 -6.66 4.29 2.96
C TYR A 127 -6.60 4.99 4.31
N CYS A 128 -6.42 4.21 5.37
CA CYS A 128 -6.35 4.71 6.74
C CYS A 128 -4.91 4.81 7.24
N ASN A 129 -4.76 5.39 8.43
CA ASN A 129 -3.49 5.38 9.13
C ASN A 129 -3.22 4.01 9.78
N SER A 130 -1.93 3.67 9.88
CA SER A 130 -1.45 2.49 10.59
C SER A 130 -0.28 2.84 11.50
N VAL A 131 -0.15 2.11 12.61
CA VAL A 131 0.99 2.22 13.53
C VAL A 131 1.64 0.86 13.74
N ARG A 132 2.94 0.88 14.00
CA ARG A 132 3.73 -0.34 14.20
C ARG A 132 3.73 -0.75 15.66
N PHE A 133 3.70 -2.06 15.91
CA PHE A 133 3.90 -2.66 17.24
C PHE A 133 4.70 -3.97 17.13
N THR A 134 5.27 -4.42 18.24
CA THR A 134 6.04 -5.67 18.31
C THR A 134 5.36 -6.72 19.18
N ASP A 135 5.00 -6.38 20.41
CA ASP A 135 4.51 -7.34 21.39
C ASP A 135 2.99 -7.26 21.58
N ASN A 136 2.48 -6.10 21.99
CA ASN A 136 1.06 -5.87 22.24
C ASN A 136 0.53 -4.70 21.43
N VAL A 137 -0.72 -4.81 21.01
CA VAL A 137 -1.43 -3.71 20.33
C VAL A 137 -1.46 -2.48 21.26
N PRO A 138 -0.96 -1.32 20.83
CA PRO A 138 -0.89 -0.14 21.67
C PRO A 138 -2.28 0.45 21.95
N VAL A 139 -2.60 0.68 23.23
CA VAL A 139 -3.89 1.26 23.67
C VAL A 139 -4.02 2.73 23.23
N ASP A 140 -2.93 3.51 23.35
CA ASP A 140 -2.88 4.94 23.02
C ASP A 140 -1.96 5.21 21.83
N ALA A 141 -2.25 4.54 20.70
CA ALA A 141 -1.46 4.68 19.50
C ALA A 141 -1.52 6.11 18.95
N LYS A 142 -0.36 6.67 18.62
CA LYS A 142 -0.24 8.02 18.05
C LYS A 142 0.38 7.99 16.67
N ASP A 143 -0.16 8.82 15.75
CA ASP A 143 0.43 8.99 14.42
C ASP A 143 1.88 9.45 14.49
N ASN A 144 2.68 9.03 13.51
CA ASN A 144 4.03 9.54 13.35
C ASN A 144 3.99 10.96 12.73
N PRO A 145 4.35 12.02 13.51
CA PRO A 145 4.24 13.39 13.03
C PRO A 145 5.30 13.75 11.97
N LEU A 146 6.24 12.87 11.65
CA LEU A 146 7.36 13.16 10.75
C LEU A 146 6.98 13.14 9.27
N TYR A 147 5.92 12.41 8.90
CA TYR A 147 5.54 12.19 7.50
C TYR A 147 4.11 12.63 7.21
N ARG A 148 3.91 13.16 5.99
CA ARG A 148 2.57 13.41 5.43
C ARG A 148 2.09 12.15 4.74
N ARG A 149 0.80 11.93 4.77
CA ARG A 149 0.12 10.90 4.01
C ARG A 149 -0.34 11.45 2.67
N PHE A 150 -0.28 10.64 1.60
CA PHE A 150 -0.70 11.09 0.28
C PHE A 150 -2.21 11.21 0.20
N GLU A 151 -2.66 12.34 -0.35
CA GLU A 151 -4.05 12.58 -0.70
C GLU A 151 -4.08 13.44 -1.97
N GLY A 152 -5.10 13.20 -2.84
CA GLY A 152 -5.32 13.95 -4.06
C GLY A 152 -4.88 13.24 -5.33
N THR A 153 -4.61 14.03 -6.39
CA THR A 153 -4.47 13.55 -7.77
C THR A 153 -3.05 13.70 -8.36
N ASP A 154 -2.11 14.32 -7.63
CA ASP A 154 -0.75 14.51 -8.15
C ASP A 154 0.15 13.30 -7.89
N ALA A 155 0.04 12.28 -8.75
CA ALA A 155 0.81 11.04 -8.65
C ALA A 155 2.33 11.22 -8.69
N ARG A 156 2.86 12.36 -9.19
CA ARG A 156 4.31 12.66 -9.19
C ARG A 156 4.87 12.66 -7.77
N LYS A 157 4.04 12.96 -6.77
CA LYS A 157 4.38 12.89 -5.35
C LYS A 157 4.69 11.47 -4.87
N LEU A 158 4.22 10.46 -5.59
CA LEU A 158 4.50 9.05 -5.33
C LEU A 158 5.67 8.49 -6.16
N ALA A 159 6.39 9.33 -6.92
CA ALA A 159 7.39 8.87 -7.88
C ALA A 159 8.55 8.08 -7.27
N VAL A 160 9.00 8.44 -6.06
CA VAL A 160 10.18 7.83 -5.41
C VAL A 160 9.83 7.18 -4.07
N PHE A 161 8.77 7.65 -3.40
CA PHE A 161 8.39 7.17 -2.07
C PHE A 161 6.91 6.89 -2.02
N ASN A 162 6.56 5.63 -1.74
CA ASN A 162 5.18 5.26 -1.42
C ASN A 162 4.87 5.63 0.04
N THR A 163 3.72 6.27 0.26
CA THR A 163 3.19 6.56 1.60
C THR A 163 1.81 5.94 1.82
N ILE A 164 1.36 5.10 0.87
CA ILE A 164 0.11 4.38 0.91
C ILE A 164 0.42 2.94 1.30
N SER A 165 -0.16 2.46 2.38
CA SER A 165 0.08 1.09 2.86
C SER A 165 -1.01 0.15 2.37
N GLY A 166 -0.64 -0.97 1.76
CA GLY A 166 -1.56 -1.95 1.19
C GLY A 166 -2.58 -2.46 2.20
N HIS A 167 -2.12 -2.89 3.37
CA HIS A 167 -2.96 -3.40 4.47
C HIS A 167 -3.99 -2.37 5.02
N ALA A 168 -3.82 -1.11 4.65
CA ALA A 168 -4.70 -0.02 5.09
C ALA A 168 -5.72 0.41 4.02
N MET A 169 -5.70 -0.18 2.83
CA MET A 169 -6.54 0.22 1.69
C MET A 169 -7.97 -0.29 1.79
N LEU A 170 -8.88 0.53 1.25
CA LEU A 170 -10.23 0.20 0.82
C LEU A 170 -10.45 0.85 -0.55
N PHE A 171 -10.94 0.12 -1.55
CA PHE A 171 -11.18 0.66 -2.88
C PHE A 171 -12.45 0.08 -3.52
N GLU A 172 -13.02 0.80 -4.47
CA GLU A 172 -14.19 0.32 -5.22
C GLU A 172 -13.82 -0.87 -6.10
N ARG A 173 -14.63 -1.94 -6.10
CA ARG A 173 -14.38 -3.13 -6.93
C ARG A 173 -14.24 -2.80 -8.43
N LYS A 174 -14.96 -1.80 -8.93
CA LYS A 174 -14.79 -1.35 -10.32
C LYS A 174 -13.37 -0.84 -10.64
N PHE A 175 -12.64 -0.34 -9.63
CA PHE A 175 -11.26 0.11 -9.79
C PHE A 175 -10.30 -1.06 -9.99
N LEU A 176 -10.67 -2.28 -9.56
CA LEU A 176 -9.87 -3.49 -9.72
C LEU A 176 -9.47 -3.71 -11.19
N SER A 177 -10.38 -3.47 -12.14
CA SER A 177 -10.07 -3.62 -13.58
C SER A 177 -8.91 -2.75 -14.09
N MET A 178 -8.54 -1.71 -13.34
CA MET A 178 -7.43 -0.81 -13.68
C MET A 178 -6.11 -1.24 -13.04
N ILE A 179 -6.16 -1.99 -11.94
CA ILE A 179 -4.99 -2.35 -11.13
C ILE A 179 -4.68 -3.84 -11.11
N HIS A 180 -5.61 -4.70 -11.56
CA HIS A 180 -5.50 -6.15 -11.48
C HIS A 180 -4.22 -6.70 -12.13
N ASP A 181 -3.88 -6.22 -13.32
CA ASP A 181 -2.75 -6.71 -14.12
C ASP A 181 -1.43 -5.99 -13.78
N PHE A 182 -1.20 -5.71 -12.50
CA PHE A 182 0.09 -5.13 -12.09
C PHE A 182 1.24 -6.14 -12.30
N PRO A 183 2.42 -5.66 -12.75
CA PRO A 183 3.58 -6.52 -12.96
C PRO A 183 4.09 -7.16 -11.65
N ASP A 184 4.51 -8.42 -11.69
CA ASP A 184 4.92 -9.21 -10.51
C ASP A 184 6.05 -8.59 -9.67
N HIS A 185 6.90 -7.78 -10.30
CA HIS A 185 8.03 -7.13 -9.65
C HIS A 185 7.69 -5.75 -9.06
N LEU A 186 6.41 -5.34 -9.09
CA LEU A 186 5.96 -4.09 -8.49
C LEU A 186 5.25 -4.35 -7.16
N MET A 187 5.32 -3.37 -6.27
CA MET A 187 4.48 -3.31 -5.08
C MET A 187 3.07 -2.87 -5.50
N TYR A 188 2.08 -3.74 -5.29
CA TYR A 188 0.71 -3.48 -5.75
C TYR A 188 0.11 -2.20 -5.15
N ASP A 189 0.44 -1.90 -3.91
CA ASP A 189 -0.04 -0.72 -3.19
C ASP A 189 0.49 0.58 -3.80
N TRP A 190 1.76 0.59 -4.20
CA TRP A 190 2.35 1.73 -4.89
C TRP A 190 1.75 1.91 -6.28
N TRP A 191 1.59 0.81 -7.02
CA TRP A 191 0.92 0.79 -8.30
C TRP A 191 -0.52 1.31 -8.20
N ALA A 192 -1.32 0.74 -7.29
CA ALA A 192 -2.72 1.15 -7.07
C ALA A 192 -2.84 2.63 -6.70
N GLY A 193 -1.95 3.13 -5.83
CA GLY A 193 -1.92 4.54 -5.45
C GLY A 193 -1.68 5.50 -6.62
N VAL A 194 -0.73 5.16 -7.51
CA VAL A 194 -0.45 5.97 -8.70
C VAL A 194 -1.61 5.90 -9.70
N VAL A 195 -2.16 4.71 -9.95
CA VAL A 195 -3.31 4.55 -10.87
C VAL A 195 -4.55 5.28 -10.32
N ALA A 196 -4.82 5.19 -9.02
CA ALA A 196 -5.92 5.90 -8.38
C ALA A 196 -5.78 7.42 -8.50
N ALA A 197 -4.55 7.94 -8.30
CA ALA A 197 -4.29 9.37 -8.43
C ALA A 197 -4.63 9.91 -9.83
N TYR A 198 -4.54 9.09 -10.89
CA TYR A 198 -4.96 9.49 -12.25
C TYR A 198 -6.45 9.30 -12.52
N ASN A 199 -7.14 8.52 -11.71
CA ASN A 199 -8.52 8.13 -11.94
C ASN A 199 -9.49 8.68 -10.86
N GLY A 200 -9.27 9.90 -10.41
CA GLY A 200 -10.12 10.58 -9.43
C GLY A 200 -9.40 10.94 -8.14
N GLY A 201 -8.28 10.27 -7.84
CA GLY A 201 -7.46 10.58 -6.69
C GLY A 201 -7.41 9.49 -5.63
N VAL A 202 -6.70 9.79 -4.57
CA VAL A 202 -6.59 8.97 -3.35
C VAL A 202 -7.09 9.80 -2.19
N SER A 203 -7.91 9.24 -1.32
CA SER A 203 -8.32 9.89 -0.08
C SER A 203 -7.69 9.21 1.14
N TYR A 204 -7.53 9.96 2.23
CA TYR A 204 -6.86 9.51 3.43
C TYR A 204 -7.70 9.71 4.68
N VAL A 205 -7.84 8.66 5.48
CA VAL A 205 -8.50 8.66 6.79
C VAL A 205 -7.43 8.73 7.88
N PRO A 206 -7.39 9.80 8.70
CA PRO A 206 -6.32 9.99 9.68
C PRO A 206 -6.38 9.04 10.88
N ASP A 207 -7.52 8.37 11.08
CA ASP A 207 -7.73 7.43 12.18
C ASP A 207 -6.77 6.24 12.05
N ILE A 208 -6.19 5.81 13.18
CA ILE A 208 -5.37 4.61 13.26
C ILE A 208 -6.30 3.42 13.33
N LEU A 209 -6.43 2.73 12.20
CA LEU A 209 -7.36 1.61 12.05
C LEU A 209 -6.65 0.28 11.74
N VAL A 210 -5.33 0.30 11.63
CA VAL A 210 -4.49 -0.89 11.49
C VAL A 210 -3.30 -0.81 12.45
N TYR A 211 -3.07 -1.88 13.15
CA TYR A 211 -1.88 -2.10 13.97
C TYR A 211 -0.97 -3.06 13.22
N GLN A 212 0.11 -2.54 12.63
CA GLN A 212 1.07 -3.30 11.84
C GLN A 212 2.06 -4.01 12.75
N ARG A 213 2.04 -5.33 12.74
CA ARG A 213 3.00 -6.12 13.51
C ARG A 213 4.38 -6.11 12.86
N VAL A 214 5.43 -5.91 13.69
CA VAL A 214 6.82 -5.96 13.24
C VAL A 214 7.48 -7.21 13.79
N HIS A 215 7.95 -8.07 12.90
CA HIS A 215 8.70 -9.29 13.23
C HIS A 215 9.77 -9.58 12.15
N GLY A 216 10.64 -10.57 12.41
CA GLY A 216 11.79 -10.84 11.54
C GLY A 216 11.49 -11.26 10.09
N ASN A 217 10.26 -11.70 9.81
CA ASN A 217 9.83 -12.23 8.52
C ASN A 217 8.96 -11.25 7.71
N ASN A 218 8.77 -10.01 8.15
CA ASN A 218 8.00 -9.05 7.36
C ASN A 218 8.69 -8.76 6.02
N VAL A 219 7.93 -8.85 4.93
CA VAL A 219 8.42 -8.54 3.58
C VAL A 219 8.72 -7.05 3.42
N SER A 220 7.92 -6.18 4.06
CA SER A 220 7.95 -4.72 3.86
C SER A 220 8.64 -3.92 4.96
N VAL A 221 9.05 -4.52 6.08
CA VAL A 221 9.79 -3.82 7.14
C VAL A 221 11.22 -3.59 6.67
N GLY A 222 11.40 -2.69 5.71
CA GLY A 222 12.71 -2.23 5.30
C GLY A 222 13.47 -1.60 6.47
N LYS A 223 14.74 -1.97 6.64
CA LYS A 223 15.70 -1.24 7.46
C LYS A 223 15.60 0.23 7.04
N GLY A 224 15.18 1.10 7.94
CA GLY A 224 14.96 2.51 7.63
C GLY A 224 16.14 3.12 6.85
N PHE A 225 15.90 4.12 6.03
CA PHE A 225 16.89 4.82 5.15
C PHE A 225 18.18 5.30 5.85
N THR A 226 18.36 5.03 7.14
CA THR A 226 19.51 5.49 7.93
C THR A 226 20.73 4.57 7.86
N HIS A 227 20.56 3.28 7.50
CA HIS A 227 21.64 2.29 7.39
C HIS A 227 21.52 1.52 6.06
N LEU A 228 21.67 2.24 4.94
CA LEU A 228 21.68 1.62 3.62
C LEU A 228 23.08 1.07 3.36
N ASP A 229 23.26 -0.24 3.54
CA ASP A 229 24.38 -0.90 2.90
C ASP A 229 24.25 -0.85 1.37
N LYS A 230 25.31 -1.16 0.66
CA LYS A 230 25.34 -1.07 -0.81
C LYS A 230 24.33 -1.99 -1.49
N ALA A 231 24.07 -3.18 -0.90
CA ALA A 231 23.11 -4.15 -1.43
C ALA A 231 21.68 -3.60 -1.35
N TYR A 232 21.26 -3.15 -0.20
CA TYR A 232 19.92 -2.55 -0.01
C TYR A 232 19.71 -1.32 -0.92
N LYS A 233 20.73 -0.50 -1.12
CA LYS A 233 20.64 0.66 -2.01
C LYS A 233 20.45 0.26 -3.46
N ASN A 234 21.11 -0.80 -3.91
CA ASN A 234 20.94 -1.34 -5.25
C ASN A 234 19.52 -1.89 -5.44
N GLU A 235 19.00 -2.64 -4.47
CA GLU A 235 17.62 -3.14 -4.47
C GLU A 235 16.61 -2.01 -4.52
N PHE A 236 16.79 -0.99 -3.69
CA PHE A 236 15.94 0.22 -3.70
C PHE A 236 15.99 0.93 -5.06
N ASN A 237 17.17 1.13 -5.64
CA ASN A 237 17.32 1.78 -6.93
C ASN A 237 16.64 0.97 -8.04
N GLN A 238 16.78 -0.36 -8.02
CA GLN A 238 16.13 -1.25 -8.99
C GLN A 238 14.61 -1.21 -8.82
N MET A 239 14.12 -1.28 -7.59
CA MET A 239 12.70 -1.17 -7.27
C MET A 239 12.11 0.15 -7.78
N VAL A 240 12.73 1.28 -7.47
CA VAL A 240 12.27 2.61 -7.95
C VAL A 240 12.28 2.67 -9.48
N ASN A 241 13.34 2.19 -10.12
CA ASN A 241 13.44 2.19 -11.59
C ASN A 241 12.31 1.37 -12.24
N ASN A 242 12.02 0.18 -11.71
CA ASN A 242 10.94 -0.66 -12.20
C ASN A 242 9.57 0.02 -12.07
N HIS A 243 9.30 0.65 -10.91
CA HIS A 243 8.06 1.40 -10.71
C HIS A 243 7.95 2.60 -11.65
N LEU A 244 9.03 3.38 -11.83
CA LEU A 244 9.04 4.52 -12.74
C LEU A 244 8.77 4.11 -14.20
N LYS A 245 9.33 2.98 -14.66
CA LYS A 245 9.03 2.40 -15.99
C LYS A 245 7.52 2.13 -16.15
N ALA A 246 6.92 1.50 -15.17
CA ALA A 246 5.49 1.21 -15.18
C ALA A 246 4.63 2.47 -15.09
N PHE A 247 4.97 3.41 -14.21
CA PHE A 247 4.22 4.68 -14.06
C PHE A 247 4.23 5.54 -15.31
N ALA A 248 5.31 5.48 -16.09
CA ALA A 248 5.45 6.25 -17.33
C ALA A 248 4.46 5.84 -18.43
N VAL A 249 3.86 4.65 -18.34
CA VAL A 249 2.97 4.05 -19.35
C VAL A 249 1.57 3.74 -18.83
N VAL A 250 1.21 4.21 -17.64
CA VAL A 250 -0.15 4.06 -17.09
C VAL A 250 -1.18 4.66 -18.07
N LYS A 251 -2.27 3.94 -18.31
CA LYS A 251 -3.36 4.44 -19.14
C LYS A 251 -3.97 5.72 -18.54
N HIS A 252 -4.35 6.65 -19.41
CA HIS A 252 -4.97 7.93 -19.05
C HIS A 252 -4.09 8.89 -18.22
N ILE A 253 -2.79 8.63 -18.17
CA ILE A 253 -1.85 9.55 -17.52
C ILE A 253 -1.82 10.91 -18.25
N PRO A 254 -1.93 12.06 -17.55
CA PRO A 254 -1.74 13.36 -18.16
C PRO A 254 -0.33 13.50 -18.79
N ASP A 255 -0.21 14.09 -19.97
CA ASP A 255 1.06 14.23 -20.71
C ASP A 255 2.20 14.82 -19.85
N ALA A 256 1.88 15.83 -19.03
CA ALA A 256 2.89 16.44 -18.16
C ALA A 256 3.44 15.45 -17.13
N HIS A 257 2.60 14.57 -16.58
CA HIS A 257 2.99 13.53 -15.64
C HIS A 257 3.74 12.40 -16.35
N SER A 258 3.29 11.98 -17.54
CA SER A 258 4.00 11.00 -18.36
C SER A 258 5.42 11.47 -18.68
N ARG A 259 5.59 12.72 -19.12
CA ARG A 259 6.91 13.32 -19.35
C ARG A 259 7.77 13.34 -18.10
N PHE A 260 7.20 13.70 -16.94
CA PHE A 260 7.90 13.70 -15.67
C PHE A 260 8.43 12.31 -15.30
N PHE A 261 7.57 11.28 -15.39
CA PHE A 261 7.98 9.91 -15.05
C PHE A 261 9.01 9.35 -16.03
N LYS A 262 8.82 9.57 -17.35
CA LYS A 262 9.79 9.17 -18.39
C LYS A 262 11.15 9.80 -18.17
N GLN A 263 11.19 11.11 -17.93
CA GLN A 263 12.43 11.82 -17.70
C GLN A 263 13.12 11.35 -16.41
N LEU A 264 12.38 11.23 -15.31
CA LEU A 264 12.93 10.74 -14.05
C LEU A 264 13.46 9.31 -14.20
N GLN A 265 12.71 8.42 -14.86
CA GLN A 265 13.13 7.05 -15.12
C GLN A 265 14.42 6.96 -15.92
N GLN A 266 14.53 7.72 -17.02
CA GLN A 266 15.74 7.74 -17.84
C GLN A 266 16.96 8.22 -17.05
N LEU A 267 16.81 9.30 -16.27
CA LEU A 267 17.88 9.83 -15.44
C LEU A 267 18.26 8.86 -14.31
N TRP A 268 17.28 8.16 -13.73
CA TRP A 268 17.50 7.16 -12.68
C TRP A 268 18.28 5.97 -13.21
N GLU A 269 17.85 5.42 -14.35
CA GLU A 269 18.51 4.30 -15.01
C GLU A 269 19.95 4.64 -15.42
N GLN A 270 20.17 5.83 -15.97
CA GLN A 270 21.51 6.33 -16.33
C GLN A 270 22.43 6.56 -15.11
N ALA A 271 21.84 6.78 -13.93
CA ALA A 271 22.58 6.97 -12.68
C ALA A 271 22.97 5.64 -12.02
N MET A 272 22.25 4.55 -12.33
CA MET A 272 22.56 3.24 -11.76
C MET A 272 23.98 2.81 -12.14
N GLY A 273 24.74 2.33 -11.14
CA GLY A 273 26.13 1.93 -11.30
C GLY A 273 27.17 3.07 -11.30
N LYS A 274 26.75 4.34 -11.30
CA LYS A 274 27.67 5.49 -11.18
C LYS A 274 27.82 5.89 -9.71
N SER A 275 28.98 6.41 -9.33
CA SER A 275 29.21 6.96 -8.00
C SER A 275 28.32 8.18 -7.72
N PHE A 276 28.08 9.03 -8.74
CA PHE A 276 27.21 10.19 -8.66
C PHE A 276 26.65 10.57 -10.04
N SER A 277 25.42 11.11 -10.09
CA SER A 277 24.79 11.59 -11.31
C SER A 277 24.33 13.05 -11.16
N TRP A 278 25.04 13.99 -11.78
CA TRP A 278 24.65 15.39 -11.83
C TRP A 278 23.27 15.63 -12.47
N PRO A 279 22.92 15.00 -13.61
CA PRO A 279 21.60 15.20 -14.22
C PRO A 279 20.46 14.76 -13.29
N LEU A 280 20.58 13.59 -12.63
CA LEU A 280 19.58 13.12 -11.66
C LEU A 280 19.50 14.06 -10.45
N PHE A 281 20.65 14.49 -9.91
CA PHE A 281 20.69 15.44 -8.79
C PHE A 281 19.93 16.74 -9.13
N LEU A 282 20.21 17.36 -10.28
CA LEU A 282 19.57 18.59 -10.71
C LEU A 282 18.05 18.41 -10.89
N PHE A 283 17.63 17.29 -11.47
CA PHE A 283 16.20 16.97 -11.62
C PHE A 283 15.51 16.84 -10.27
N LEU A 284 16.07 16.04 -9.35
CA LEU A 284 15.53 15.84 -8.01
C LEU A 284 15.44 17.14 -7.21
N PHE A 285 16.51 17.96 -7.30
CA PHE A 285 16.55 19.23 -6.61
C PHE A 285 15.58 20.26 -7.19
N SER A 286 15.45 20.35 -8.51
CA SER A 286 14.47 21.22 -9.17
C SER A 286 13.03 20.82 -8.81
N ASN A 287 12.75 19.53 -8.70
CA ASN A 287 11.45 18.99 -8.36
C ASN A 287 11.27 18.66 -6.86
N ARG A 288 12.14 19.20 -5.99
CA ARG A 288 12.20 18.85 -4.56
C ARG A 288 10.89 19.00 -3.78
N LYS A 289 10.05 19.98 -4.16
CA LYS A 289 8.75 20.20 -3.51
C LYS A 289 7.73 19.08 -3.84
N ILE A 290 7.93 18.41 -4.98
CA ILE A 290 7.13 17.24 -5.40
C ILE A 290 7.74 15.98 -4.79
N ILE A 291 9.03 15.73 -5.00
CA ILE A 291 9.72 14.49 -4.59
C ILE A 291 9.77 14.34 -3.05
N PHE A 292 10.03 15.42 -2.30
CA PHE A 292 10.17 15.37 -0.83
C PHE A 292 8.97 15.94 -0.09
N TRP A 293 7.79 16.03 -0.71
CA TRP A 293 6.56 16.60 -0.17
C TRP A 293 6.10 15.91 1.13
N TYR A 294 6.40 14.62 1.28
CA TYR A 294 5.94 13.77 2.38
C TYR A 294 6.53 14.16 3.75
N LYS A 295 7.57 14.96 3.81
CA LYS A 295 8.19 15.41 5.07
C LYS A 295 7.39 16.55 5.68
N ARG A 296 6.91 16.39 6.92
CA ARG A 296 6.08 17.40 7.63
C ARG A 296 6.88 18.63 8.07
N LYS A 297 8.15 18.48 8.49
CA LYS A 297 8.99 19.64 8.85
C LYS A 297 9.32 20.45 7.61
N LYS A 298 9.25 21.79 7.71
CA LYS A 298 9.80 22.67 6.67
C LYS A 298 11.28 22.28 6.46
N ILE A 299 11.53 21.57 5.37
CA ILE A 299 12.87 21.13 5.04
C ILE A 299 13.59 22.39 4.54
N SER A 300 14.73 22.73 5.18
CA SER A 300 15.58 23.82 4.73
C SER A 300 16.11 23.53 3.32
N PHE A 301 16.52 24.56 2.61
CA PHE A 301 17.21 24.46 1.33
C PHE A 301 18.35 23.41 1.38
N PHE A 302 19.17 23.47 2.41
CA PHE A 302 20.29 22.54 2.62
C PHE A 302 19.85 21.09 2.84
N SER A 303 18.71 20.89 3.49
CA SER A 303 18.16 19.54 3.66
C SER A 303 17.68 18.95 2.34
N HIS A 304 17.03 19.74 1.48
CA HIS A 304 16.67 19.30 0.13
C HIS A 304 17.90 18.96 -0.71
N LEU A 305 18.93 19.80 -0.62
CA LEU A 305 20.22 19.57 -1.29
C LEU A 305 20.83 18.23 -0.86
N LYS A 306 20.93 18.00 0.46
CA LYS A 306 21.45 16.76 1.03
C LYS A 306 20.64 15.52 0.58
N HIS A 307 19.31 15.59 0.55
CA HIS A 307 18.47 14.46 0.14
C HIS A 307 18.59 14.18 -1.37
N SER A 308 18.59 15.23 -2.21
CA SER A 308 18.81 15.08 -3.64
C SER A 308 20.19 14.48 -3.94
N TYR A 309 21.22 14.93 -3.22
CA TYR A 309 22.56 14.36 -3.31
C TYR A 309 22.58 12.88 -2.93
N LYS A 310 21.97 12.51 -1.79
CA LYS A 310 21.93 11.10 -1.35
C LYS A 310 21.26 10.18 -2.36
N LEU A 311 20.18 10.61 -3.00
CA LEU A 311 19.49 9.81 -4.03
C LEU A 311 20.29 9.74 -5.34
N ALA A 312 20.97 10.83 -5.74
CA ALA A 312 21.78 10.87 -6.96
C ALA A 312 23.17 10.22 -6.80
N SER A 313 23.55 9.87 -5.57
CA SER A 313 24.83 9.27 -5.23
C SER A 313 24.68 7.78 -4.95
N ASN A 314 25.50 6.94 -5.54
CA ASN A 314 25.64 5.51 -5.20
C ASN A 314 26.80 5.25 -4.23
N SER A 315 27.49 6.30 -3.77
CA SER A 315 28.55 6.17 -2.77
C SER A 315 27.97 5.98 -1.37
N ASN A 316 28.65 5.15 -0.57
CA ASN A 316 28.51 5.14 0.87
C ASN A 316 29.06 6.49 1.39
N ALA A 317 28.20 7.44 1.73
CA ALA A 317 28.56 8.63 2.45
C ALA A 317 27.74 8.73 3.72
#